data_384a2c6529817b0541ae1ff4a866cd1a
#
_entry.id   384a2c6529817b0541ae1ff4a866cd1a
#
_cell.length_a   1.000
_cell.length_b   1.000
_cell.length_c   1.000
_cell.angle_alpha   90.00
_cell.angle_beta   90.00
_cell.angle_gamma   90.00
#
_symmetry.space_group_name_H-M   'P 1'
#
loop_
_entity.id
_entity.type
_entity.pdbx_description
1 polymer ?
#
loop_
_entity_poly.entity_id
_entity_poly.type
_entity_poly.pdbx_seq_one_letter_code
_entity_poly.pdbx_strand_id
1 'polypeptide(L)'
;MNNKIKYRIVLDTETCPIDKDFEGVTPSNMWVYDCGWAVVDRNGNVYKTRSFVNADIFLNEKIAMNSAYYQNKIPKYWDEIKSGERILTSFAKIRKALLEDIAKFKVTEIYAHNMRFDYGTLNTTQRWLTKSKYRYFFPKSIIICDTLKMSRQVIANKKKYIDFCKENNYLTARGTPRLTAEILYRFISGNQDFTEEHTGLADVMIEKEILKYCFKQHKKMNRELYAKA
;
A
#
# COMPACT_ATOMS: atom_id res chain seq x y z
N MET A 1 -0.46 -33.15 9.64
CA MET A 1 0.57 -32.15 9.25
C MET A 1 0.14 -30.80 9.79
N ASN A 2 0.86 -30.24 10.79
CA ASN A 2 0.58 -28.89 11.27
C ASN A 2 0.95 -27.91 10.16
N ASN A 3 -0.04 -27.44 9.39
CA ASN A 3 0.15 -26.37 8.41
C ASN A 3 0.53 -25.08 9.16
N LYS A 4 1.81 -24.83 9.31
CA LYS A 4 2.32 -23.62 9.91
C LYS A 4 1.81 -22.41 9.11
N ILE A 5 1.08 -21.50 9.77
CA ILE A 5 0.55 -20.28 9.14
C ILE A 5 1.74 -19.49 8.57
N LYS A 6 1.66 -19.14 7.29
CA LYS A 6 2.61 -18.22 6.64
C LYS A 6 2.01 -16.81 6.68
N TYR A 7 2.62 -15.94 7.48
CA TYR A 7 2.22 -14.54 7.60
C TYR A 7 2.84 -13.68 6.49
N ARG A 8 2.13 -12.64 6.11
CA ARG A 8 2.50 -11.62 5.13
C ARG A 8 2.14 -10.25 5.67
N ILE A 9 2.77 -9.22 5.15
CA ILE A 9 2.35 -7.83 5.38
C ILE A 9 1.72 -7.32 4.10
N VAL A 10 0.57 -6.65 4.22
CA VAL A 10 0.01 -5.74 3.22
C VAL A 10 0.21 -4.34 3.73
N LEU A 11 0.74 -3.43 2.92
CA LEU A 11 1.16 -2.09 3.30
C LEU A 11 0.67 -1.11 2.24
N ASP A 12 0.27 0.09 2.69
CA ASP A 12 -0.06 1.22 1.85
C ASP A 12 0.47 2.53 2.43
N THR A 13 0.71 3.53 1.57
CA THR A 13 1.27 4.83 1.97
C THR A 13 0.57 5.99 1.29
N GLU A 14 0.34 7.09 2.08
CA GLU A 14 -0.03 8.37 1.51
C GLU A 14 1.18 9.30 1.46
N THR A 15 1.20 10.14 0.42
CA THR A 15 2.38 10.92 0.08
C THR A 15 2.08 12.39 -0.18
N CYS A 16 3.09 13.22 0.01
CA CYS A 16 3.11 14.61 -0.41
C CYS A 16 4.31 14.89 -1.32
N PRO A 17 4.21 15.86 -2.24
CA PRO A 17 5.31 16.21 -3.14
C PRO A 17 6.46 16.84 -2.38
N ILE A 18 7.69 16.56 -2.82
CA ILE A 18 8.92 17.19 -2.28
C ILE A 18 8.98 18.66 -2.66
N ASP A 19 8.58 18.96 -3.89
CA ASP A 19 8.51 20.30 -4.45
C ASP A 19 7.07 20.60 -4.87
N LYS A 20 6.58 21.80 -4.56
CA LYS A 20 5.26 22.28 -4.96
C LYS A 20 5.09 22.38 -6.49
N ASP A 21 6.19 22.67 -7.18
CA ASP A 21 6.22 22.90 -8.63
C ASP A 21 6.62 21.61 -9.41
N PHE A 22 6.39 20.43 -8.82
CA PHE A 22 6.76 19.15 -9.43
C PHE A 22 5.96 18.82 -10.70
N GLU A 23 6.65 18.30 -11.70
CA GLU A 23 6.04 17.76 -12.92
C GLU A 23 5.77 16.25 -12.77
N GLY A 24 4.49 15.91 -12.59
CA GLY A 24 4.04 14.53 -12.48
C GLY A 24 4.45 13.83 -11.17
N VAL A 25 3.68 12.82 -10.78
CA VAL A 25 3.90 12.05 -9.56
C VAL A 25 4.82 10.86 -9.86
N THR A 26 5.97 10.83 -9.21
CA THR A 26 6.95 9.73 -9.27
C THR A 26 7.42 9.34 -7.87
N PRO A 27 7.86 8.09 -7.65
CA PRO A 27 8.37 7.70 -6.33
C PRO A 27 9.59 8.51 -5.85
N SER A 28 10.30 9.18 -6.75
CA SER A 28 11.50 9.96 -6.42
C SER A 28 11.22 11.39 -5.99
N ASN A 29 10.03 11.92 -6.26
CA ASN A 29 9.63 13.30 -5.92
C ASN A 29 8.52 13.36 -4.86
N MET A 30 8.28 12.28 -4.13
CA MET A 30 7.25 12.19 -3.09
C MET A 30 7.84 11.74 -1.75
N TRP A 31 7.34 12.31 -0.66
CA TRP A 31 7.59 11.86 0.71
C TRP A 31 6.36 11.20 1.31
N VAL A 32 6.59 10.17 2.13
CA VAL A 32 5.54 9.45 2.85
C VAL A 32 5.21 10.21 4.15
N TYR A 33 3.95 10.61 4.30
CA TYR A 33 3.43 11.18 5.55
C TYR A 33 2.50 10.23 6.30
N ASP A 34 1.85 9.27 5.63
CA ASP A 34 1.02 8.23 6.24
C ASP A 34 1.52 6.84 5.80
N CYS A 35 1.55 5.91 6.73
CA CYS A 35 1.97 4.55 6.46
C CYS A 35 1.15 3.58 7.31
N GLY A 36 0.36 2.75 6.64
CA GLY A 36 -0.44 1.70 7.26
C GLY A 36 0.01 0.31 6.84
N TRP A 37 -0.18 -0.70 7.71
CA TRP A 37 -0.04 -2.09 7.31
C TRP A 37 -0.84 -3.03 8.18
N ALA A 38 -1.11 -4.21 7.60
CA ALA A 38 -1.70 -5.34 8.31
C ALA A 38 -0.83 -6.59 8.13
N VAL A 39 -0.67 -7.35 9.20
CA VAL A 39 -0.14 -8.72 9.15
C VAL A 39 -1.29 -9.66 8.88
N VAL A 40 -1.23 -10.40 7.78
CA VAL A 40 -2.32 -11.25 7.30
C VAL A 40 -1.82 -12.65 6.93
N ASP A 41 -2.73 -13.61 6.89
CA ASP A 41 -2.50 -14.92 6.27
C ASP A 41 -3.01 -14.97 4.82
N ARG A 42 -2.90 -16.13 4.19
CA ARG A 42 -3.39 -16.38 2.83
C ARG A 42 -4.90 -16.18 2.69
N ASN A 43 -5.66 -16.36 3.76
CA ASN A 43 -7.11 -16.27 3.77
C ASN A 43 -7.62 -14.86 4.07
N GLY A 44 -6.72 -13.90 4.27
CA GLY A 44 -7.04 -12.51 4.60
C GLY A 44 -7.40 -12.30 6.08
N ASN A 45 -7.17 -13.29 6.95
CA ASN A 45 -7.30 -13.10 8.39
C ASN A 45 -6.23 -12.12 8.87
N VAL A 46 -6.64 -11.14 9.69
CA VAL A 46 -5.77 -10.09 10.22
C VAL A 46 -5.29 -10.47 11.61
N TYR A 47 -3.99 -10.40 11.85
CA TYR A 47 -3.34 -10.73 13.13
C TYR A 47 -2.77 -9.51 13.84
N LYS A 48 -2.46 -8.46 13.08
CA LYS A 48 -1.94 -7.19 13.59
C LYS A 48 -2.23 -6.09 12.57
N THR A 49 -2.54 -4.90 13.06
CA THR A 49 -2.63 -3.67 12.26
C THR A 49 -1.73 -2.61 12.84
N ARG A 50 -1.29 -1.70 11.98
CA ARG A 50 -0.55 -0.49 12.33
C ARG A 50 -1.04 0.67 11.45
N SER A 51 -1.19 1.83 12.08
CA SER A 51 -1.52 3.08 11.41
C SER A 51 -0.64 4.19 11.99
N PHE A 52 0.21 4.77 11.14
CA PHE A 52 1.19 5.76 11.55
C PHE A 52 1.13 7.01 10.70
N VAL A 53 1.34 8.15 11.35
CA VAL A 53 1.68 9.42 10.70
C VAL A 53 3.15 9.72 10.95
N ASN A 54 3.88 9.98 9.89
CA ASN A 54 5.29 10.35 9.93
C ASN A 54 5.44 11.80 10.37
N ALA A 55 5.77 11.99 11.65
CA ALA A 55 5.94 13.30 12.26
C ALA A 55 7.04 14.14 11.57
N ASP A 56 8.08 13.47 11.04
CA ASP A 56 9.21 14.16 10.40
C ASP A 56 8.79 14.89 9.12
N ILE A 57 7.73 14.42 8.43
CA ILE A 57 7.13 15.07 7.25
C ILE A 57 5.88 15.86 7.66
N PHE A 58 4.93 15.23 8.33
CA PHE A 58 3.63 15.81 8.63
C PHE A 58 3.69 17.12 9.44
N LEU A 59 4.65 17.22 10.37
CA LEU A 59 4.81 18.42 11.21
C LEU A 59 5.81 19.43 10.63
N ASN A 60 6.86 18.94 9.97
CA ASN A 60 8.01 19.78 9.62
C ASN A 60 7.93 20.29 8.17
N GLU A 61 7.30 19.56 7.26
CA GLU A 61 7.26 19.87 5.83
C GLU A 61 5.91 20.48 5.42
N LYS A 62 5.58 21.64 6.02
CA LYS A 62 4.26 22.31 5.85
C LYS A 62 3.94 22.63 4.38
N ILE A 63 4.91 23.04 3.57
CA ILE A 63 4.69 23.36 2.15
C ILE A 63 4.32 22.08 1.40
N ALA A 64 5.06 21.00 1.62
CA ALA A 64 4.79 19.70 1.03
C ALA A 64 3.39 19.16 1.45
N MET A 65 3.06 19.27 2.74
CA MET A 65 1.75 18.83 3.26
C MET A 65 0.58 19.63 2.68
N ASN A 66 0.74 20.94 2.49
CA ASN A 66 -0.28 21.80 1.84
C ASN A 66 -0.45 21.48 0.34
N SER A 67 0.50 20.80 -0.27
CA SER A 67 0.46 20.35 -1.67
C SER A 67 0.10 18.85 -1.79
N ALA A 68 -0.14 18.15 -0.66
CA ALA A 68 -0.55 16.75 -0.67
C ALA A 68 -1.90 16.60 -1.39
N TYR A 69 -2.04 15.54 -2.20
CA TYR A 69 -3.26 15.30 -2.97
C TYR A 69 -4.50 15.21 -2.07
N TYR A 70 -4.36 14.62 -0.88
CA TYR A 70 -5.42 14.46 0.11
C TYR A 70 -5.29 15.42 1.30
N GLN A 71 -4.78 16.64 1.09
CA GLN A 71 -4.63 17.66 2.14
C GLN A 71 -5.94 17.98 2.88
N ASN A 72 -7.09 17.87 2.21
CA ASN A 72 -8.42 18.06 2.80
C ASN A 72 -8.73 17.06 3.93
N LYS A 73 -7.98 15.98 4.06
CA LYS A 73 -8.12 14.96 5.11
C LYS A 73 -7.27 15.24 6.35
N ILE A 74 -6.40 16.24 6.34
CA ILE A 74 -5.54 16.60 7.48
C ILE A 74 -6.33 16.77 8.79
N PRO A 75 -7.52 17.41 8.82
CA PRO A 75 -8.32 17.49 10.03
C PRO A 75 -8.69 16.11 10.60
N LYS A 76 -9.11 15.15 9.75
CA LYS A 76 -9.39 13.75 10.14
C LYS A 76 -8.15 13.10 10.78
N TYR A 77 -6.97 13.30 10.20
CA TYR A 77 -5.71 12.79 10.78
C TYR A 77 -5.48 13.29 12.21
N TRP A 78 -5.75 14.56 12.48
CA TRP A 78 -5.60 15.10 13.83
C TRP A 78 -6.59 14.49 14.82
N ASP A 79 -7.83 14.23 14.40
CA ASP A 79 -8.84 13.60 15.25
C ASP A 79 -8.46 12.14 15.55
N GLU A 80 -8.02 11.39 14.56
CA GLU A 80 -7.54 10.00 14.72
C GLU A 80 -6.25 9.90 15.55
N ILE A 81 -5.35 10.90 15.48
CA ILE A 81 -4.18 10.99 16.35
C ILE A 81 -4.60 11.23 17.79
N LYS A 82 -5.55 12.15 18.03
CA LYS A 82 -6.07 12.44 19.39
C LYS A 82 -6.81 11.26 20.00
N SER A 83 -7.57 10.51 19.20
CA SER A 83 -8.28 9.30 19.66
C SER A 83 -7.34 8.11 19.90
N GLY A 84 -6.12 8.15 19.37
CA GLY A 84 -5.15 7.04 19.43
C GLY A 84 -5.35 5.97 18.36
N GLU A 85 -6.25 6.17 17.42
CA GLU A 85 -6.45 5.27 16.27
C GLU A 85 -5.25 5.31 15.32
N ARG A 86 -4.53 6.45 15.32
CA ARG A 86 -3.36 6.69 14.50
C ARG A 86 -2.20 7.20 15.35
N ILE A 87 -1.01 6.69 15.14
CA ILE A 87 0.17 7.00 15.94
C ILE A 87 1.05 8.01 15.19
N LEU A 88 1.13 9.24 15.71
CA LEU A 88 2.09 10.25 15.23
C LEU A 88 3.48 9.96 15.81
N THR A 89 4.46 9.66 14.96
CA THR A 89 5.81 9.32 15.41
C THR A 89 6.85 9.53 14.30
N SER A 90 8.14 9.47 14.65
CA SER A 90 9.21 9.61 13.66
C SER A 90 9.27 8.44 12.68
N PHE A 91 9.74 8.70 11.46
CA PHE A 91 9.89 7.68 10.42
C PHE A 91 10.80 6.52 10.84
N ALA A 92 11.84 6.84 11.63
CA ALA A 92 12.71 5.81 12.20
C ALA A 92 11.95 4.83 13.12
N LYS A 93 11.00 5.33 13.95
CA LYS A 93 10.15 4.49 14.80
C LYS A 93 9.12 3.70 13.97
N ILE A 94 8.57 4.29 12.90
CA ILE A 94 7.71 3.56 11.95
C ILE A 94 8.47 2.37 11.36
N ARG A 95 9.68 2.62 10.83
CA ARG A 95 10.52 1.54 10.30
C ARG A 95 10.86 0.49 11.36
N LYS A 96 11.18 0.90 12.59
CA LYS A 96 11.45 -0.04 13.71
C LYS A 96 10.25 -0.93 13.97
N ALA A 97 9.04 -0.38 14.05
CA ALA A 97 7.80 -1.14 14.25
C ALA A 97 7.56 -2.16 13.12
N LEU A 98 7.86 -1.81 11.86
CA LEU A 98 7.78 -2.75 10.75
C LEU A 98 8.77 -3.92 10.92
N LEU A 99 10.01 -3.63 11.29
CA LEU A 99 11.02 -4.66 11.52
C LEU A 99 10.66 -5.60 12.69
N GLU A 100 10.06 -5.06 13.76
CA GLU A 100 9.55 -5.84 14.89
C GLU A 100 8.43 -6.79 14.46
N ASP A 101 7.46 -6.30 13.64
CA ASP A 101 6.37 -7.14 13.14
C ASP A 101 6.90 -8.19 12.16
N ILE A 102 7.87 -7.86 11.30
CA ILE A 102 8.55 -8.83 10.42
C ILE A 102 9.19 -9.95 11.24
N ALA A 103 9.94 -9.60 12.28
CA ALA A 103 10.63 -10.58 13.13
C ALA A 103 9.63 -11.44 13.94
N LYS A 104 8.65 -10.81 14.59
CA LYS A 104 7.64 -11.48 15.43
C LYS A 104 6.84 -12.51 14.64
N PHE A 105 6.35 -12.14 13.45
CA PHE A 105 5.51 -12.99 12.61
C PHE A 105 6.31 -13.81 11.58
N LYS A 106 7.65 -13.66 11.55
CA LYS A 106 8.53 -14.33 10.57
C LYS A 106 8.07 -14.07 9.13
N VAL A 107 7.71 -12.81 8.84
CA VAL A 107 7.27 -12.37 7.52
C VAL A 107 8.42 -12.45 6.54
N THR A 108 8.16 -12.98 5.36
CA THR A 108 9.12 -13.07 4.25
C THR A 108 8.68 -12.31 3.01
N GLU A 109 7.41 -11.90 2.96
CA GLU A 109 6.80 -11.25 1.80
C GLU A 109 5.98 -10.04 2.25
N ILE A 110 6.20 -8.89 1.60
CA ILE A 110 5.41 -7.65 1.79
C ILE A 110 4.74 -7.30 0.47
N TYR A 111 3.47 -6.93 0.53
CA TYR A 111 2.60 -6.63 -0.59
C TYR A 111 2.06 -5.21 -0.50
N ALA A 112 1.89 -4.54 -1.64
CA ALA A 112 1.08 -3.35 -1.83
C ALA A 112 0.43 -3.37 -3.21
N HIS A 113 -0.57 -2.53 -3.44
CA HIS A 113 -1.17 -2.38 -4.76
C HIS A 113 -0.44 -1.29 -5.54
N ASN A 114 0.23 -1.67 -6.65
CA ASN A 114 1.23 -0.83 -7.32
C ASN A 114 2.49 -0.60 -6.46
N MET A 115 2.97 -1.64 -5.83
CA MET A 115 4.09 -1.67 -4.88
C MET A 115 5.34 -0.90 -5.32
N ARG A 116 5.52 -0.68 -6.62
CA ARG A 116 6.65 0.13 -7.13
C ARG A 116 6.61 1.55 -6.58
N PHE A 117 5.41 2.11 -6.40
CA PHE A 117 5.22 3.44 -5.86
C PHE A 117 5.59 3.47 -4.37
N ASP A 118 4.98 2.62 -3.54
CA ASP A 118 5.24 2.57 -2.09
C ASP A 118 6.70 2.23 -1.77
N TYR A 119 7.24 1.25 -2.47
CA TYR A 119 8.65 0.90 -2.31
C TYR A 119 9.58 2.09 -2.61
N GLY A 120 9.29 2.81 -3.68
CA GLY A 120 10.09 3.96 -4.10
C GLY A 120 9.96 5.13 -3.13
N THR A 121 8.75 5.53 -2.75
CA THR A 121 8.48 6.67 -1.86
C THR A 121 9.01 6.45 -0.44
N LEU A 122 8.85 5.24 0.11
CA LEU A 122 9.43 4.86 1.40
C LEU A 122 10.96 4.95 1.38
N ASN A 123 11.62 4.50 0.30
CA ASN A 123 13.06 4.62 0.15
C ASN A 123 13.51 6.06 -0.07
N THR A 124 12.76 6.87 -0.82
CA THR A 124 13.02 8.30 -1.00
C THR A 124 12.97 9.01 0.33
N THR A 125 11.92 8.81 1.12
CA THR A 125 11.77 9.37 2.47
C THR A 125 12.90 8.92 3.40
N GLN A 126 13.24 7.63 3.39
CA GLN A 126 14.33 7.07 4.21
C GLN A 126 15.67 7.73 3.90
N ARG A 127 16.00 7.89 2.62
CA ARG A 127 17.26 8.50 2.18
C ARG A 127 17.33 9.97 2.50
N TRP A 128 16.24 10.69 2.33
CA TRP A 128 16.17 12.12 2.64
C TRP A 128 16.37 12.36 4.15
N LEU A 129 15.63 11.65 5.00
CA LEU A 129 15.70 11.81 6.46
C LEU A 129 17.05 11.36 7.04
N THR A 130 17.69 10.35 6.44
CA THR A 130 18.99 9.84 6.93
C THR A 130 20.20 10.49 6.23
N LYS A 131 19.97 11.37 5.23
CA LYS A 131 21.02 11.96 4.38
C LYS A 131 21.94 10.90 3.76
N SER A 132 21.39 9.72 3.44
CA SER A 132 22.18 8.59 2.93
C SER A 132 21.48 7.88 1.77
N LYS A 133 22.08 7.95 0.58
CA LYS A 133 21.61 7.26 -0.62
C LYS A 133 21.68 5.73 -0.55
N TYR A 134 22.39 5.17 0.43
CA TYR A 134 22.58 3.72 0.61
C TYR A 134 21.59 3.09 1.59
N ARG A 135 20.71 3.88 2.21
CA ARG A 135 19.75 3.37 3.15
C ARG A 135 18.42 3.05 2.47
N TYR A 136 17.90 1.87 2.78
CA TYR A 136 16.61 1.37 2.30
C TYR A 136 15.67 1.17 3.48
N PHE A 137 14.37 1.38 3.22
CA PHE A 137 13.32 1.19 4.23
C PHE A 137 13.16 -0.29 4.57
N PHE A 138 13.06 -1.15 3.54
CA PHE A 138 12.89 -2.59 3.71
C PHE A 138 14.24 -3.30 3.87
N PRO A 139 14.30 -4.39 4.70
CA PRO A 139 15.48 -5.25 4.76
C PRO A 139 15.62 -6.09 3.48
N LYS A 140 16.85 -6.37 3.07
CA LYS A 140 17.16 -7.16 1.85
C LYS A 140 16.58 -8.58 1.83
N SER A 141 16.29 -9.14 3.01
CA SER A 141 15.73 -10.49 3.16
C SER A 141 14.26 -10.59 2.80
N ILE A 142 13.57 -9.47 2.64
CA ILE A 142 12.14 -9.42 2.34
C ILE A 142 11.90 -9.43 0.84
N ILE A 143 10.99 -10.27 0.40
CA ILE A 143 10.49 -10.30 -0.97
C ILE A 143 9.41 -9.25 -1.11
N ILE A 144 9.62 -8.31 -2.00
CA ILE A 144 8.68 -7.22 -2.29
C ILE A 144 7.76 -7.68 -3.41
N CYS A 145 6.45 -7.67 -3.16
CA CYS A 145 5.41 -8.22 -4.04
C CYS A 145 4.37 -7.17 -4.41
N ASP A 146 3.77 -7.31 -5.60
CA ASP A 146 2.82 -6.36 -6.16
C ASP A 146 1.48 -7.02 -6.48
N THR A 147 0.41 -6.61 -5.80
CA THR A 147 -0.95 -7.13 -6.02
C THR A 147 -1.56 -6.66 -7.33
N LEU A 148 -1.16 -5.49 -7.86
CA LEU A 148 -1.55 -5.04 -9.19
C LEU A 148 -1.00 -5.98 -10.27
N LYS A 149 0.28 -6.39 -10.13
CA LYS A 149 0.91 -7.37 -11.03
C LYS A 149 0.19 -8.74 -10.97
N MET A 150 -0.20 -9.17 -9.77
CA MET A 150 -1.00 -10.38 -9.60
C MET A 150 -2.38 -10.25 -10.24
N SER A 151 -3.08 -9.14 -10.03
CA SER A 151 -4.41 -8.87 -10.59
C SER A 151 -4.42 -8.87 -12.11
N ARG A 152 -3.38 -8.32 -12.75
CA ARG A 152 -3.21 -8.40 -14.21
C ARG A 152 -3.20 -9.84 -14.74
N GLN A 153 -2.62 -10.77 -13.98
CA GLN A 153 -2.48 -12.17 -14.40
C GLN A 153 -3.71 -13.03 -14.13
N VAL A 154 -4.44 -12.74 -13.04
CA VAL A 154 -5.52 -13.65 -12.61
C VAL A 154 -6.90 -13.03 -12.54
N ILE A 155 -7.04 -11.71 -12.70
CA ILE A 155 -8.35 -11.01 -12.68
C ILE A 155 -8.64 -10.37 -14.04
N ALA A 156 -7.72 -9.58 -14.58
CA ALA A 156 -7.94 -8.71 -15.75
C ALA A 156 -8.58 -9.42 -16.97
N ASN A 157 -8.21 -10.67 -17.19
CA ASN A 157 -8.67 -11.47 -18.36
C ASN A 157 -9.90 -12.36 -18.04
N LYS A 158 -10.50 -12.25 -16.86
CA LYS A 158 -11.72 -13.00 -16.56
C LYS A 158 -12.91 -12.34 -17.24
N LYS A 159 -13.70 -13.15 -17.95
CA LYS A 159 -14.92 -12.67 -18.61
C LYS A 159 -15.79 -11.86 -17.65
N LYS A 160 -16.09 -12.40 -16.46
CA LYS A 160 -16.90 -11.71 -15.43
C LYS A 160 -16.35 -10.34 -15.04
N TYR A 161 -15.02 -10.17 -14.97
CA TYR A 161 -14.41 -8.87 -14.64
C TYR A 161 -14.45 -7.91 -15.82
N ILE A 162 -14.25 -8.40 -17.02
CA ILE A 162 -14.35 -7.60 -18.26
C ILE A 162 -15.79 -7.09 -18.43
N ASP A 163 -16.79 -7.95 -18.26
CA ASP A 163 -18.20 -7.59 -18.36
C ASP A 163 -18.55 -6.55 -17.29
N PHE A 164 -18.18 -6.78 -16.02
CA PHE A 164 -18.31 -5.81 -14.94
C PHE A 164 -17.70 -4.43 -15.26
N CYS A 165 -16.48 -4.40 -15.81
CA CYS A 165 -15.84 -3.14 -16.18
C CYS A 165 -16.54 -2.43 -17.33
N LYS A 166 -17.14 -3.16 -18.28
CA LYS A 166 -17.94 -2.59 -19.38
C LYS A 166 -19.23 -1.98 -18.86
N GLU A 167 -19.97 -2.71 -18.04
CA GLU A 167 -21.25 -2.31 -17.48
C GLU A 167 -21.14 -1.04 -16.61
N ASN A 168 -19.99 -0.86 -15.93
CA ASN A 168 -19.76 0.25 -15.01
C ASN A 168 -18.81 1.34 -15.57
N ASN A 169 -18.48 1.32 -16.85
CA ASN A 169 -17.56 2.29 -17.48
C ASN A 169 -16.15 2.33 -16.86
N TYR A 170 -15.65 1.19 -16.38
CA TYR A 170 -14.31 1.05 -15.80
C TYR A 170 -13.26 0.57 -16.82
N LEU A 171 -13.37 1.03 -18.05
CA LEU A 171 -12.35 0.81 -19.07
C LEU A 171 -11.39 1.98 -19.16
N THR A 172 -10.15 1.69 -19.54
CA THR A 172 -9.18 2.73 -19.92
C THR A 172 -9.51 3.28 -21.30
N ALA A 173 -8.88 4.39 -21.71
CA ALA A 173 -9.01 4.92 -23.06
C ALA A 173 -8.63 3.90 -24.16
N ARG A 174 -7.84 2.88 -23.82
CA ARG A 174 -7.45 1.77 -24.73
C ARG A 174 -8.44 0.60 -24.70
N GLY A 175 -9.57 0.71 -24.01
CA GLY A 175 -10.58 -0.34 -23.89
C GLY A 175 -10.19 -1.51 -22.96
N THR A 176 -9.15 -1.38 -22.16
CA THR A 176 -8.74 -2.42 -21.18
C THR A 176 -9.35 -2.17 -19.81
N PRO A 177 -9.71 -3.22 -19.04
CA PRO A 177 -10.20 -3.08 -17.68
C PRO A 177 -9.23 -2.32 -16.77
N ARG A 178 -9.72 -1.34 -16.02
CA ARG A 178 -8.94 -0.69 -14.95
C ARG A 178 -8.73 -1.66 -13.81
N LEU A 179 -7.58 -1.51 -13.13
CA LEU A 179 -7.18 -2.37 -12.01
C LEU A 179 -6.78 -1.55 -10.79
N THR A 180 -7.47 -0.43 -10.52
CA THR A 180 -7.29 0.30 -9.25
C THR A 180 -7.80 -0.56 -8.10
N ALA A 181 -7.29 -0.34 -6.88
CA ALA A 181 -7.70 -1.10 -5.71
C ALA A 181 -9.21 -0.97 -5.47
N GLU A 182 -9.77 0.24 -5.60
CA GLU A 182 -11.20 0.51 -5.47
C GLU A 182 -12.06 -0.33 -6.44
N ILE A 183 -11.73 -0.31 -7.73
CA ILE A 183 -12.52 -1.04 -8.76
C ILE A 183 -12.42 -2.55 -8.54
N LEU A 184 -11.23 -3.05 -8.20
CA LEU A 184 -11.04 -4.46 -7.86
C LEU A 184 -11.85 -4.86 -6.63
N TYR A 185 -11.86 -3.99 -5.60
CA TYR A 185 -12.63 -4.27 -4.38
C TYR A 185 -14.14 -4.23 -4.62
N ARG A 186 -14.66 -3.28 -5.42
CA ARG A 186 -16.07 -3.27 -5.85
C ARG A 186 -16.46 -4.59 -6.51
N PHE A 187 -15.64 -5.09 -7.42
CA PHE A 187 -15.85 -6.37 -8.08
C PHE A 187 -15.81 -7.57 -7.11
N ILE A 188 -14.85 -7.58 -6.18
CA ILE A 188 -14.62 -8.71 -5.25
C ILE A 188 -15.71 -8.75 -4.18
N SER A 189 -16.12 -7.61 -3.65
CA SER A 189 -17.12 -7.49 -2.58
C SER A 189 -18.57 -7.49 -3.09
N GLY A 190 -18.77 -7.14 -4.37
CA GLY A 190 -20.10 -6.87 -4.93
C GLY A 190 -20.69 -5.51 -4.50
N ASN A 191 -19.96 -4.69 -3.74
CA ASN A 191 -20.40 -3.36 -3.30
C ASN A 191 -20.00 -2.31 -4.34
N GLN A 192 -20.94 -1.92 -5.21
CA GLN A 192 -20.72 -0.95 -6.28
C GLN A 192 -20.54 0.48 -5.77
N ASP A 193 -21.13 0.81 -4.62
CA ASP A 193 -21.11 2.15 -4.03
C ASP A 193 -19.87 2.39 -3.15
N PHE A 194 -19.01 1.38 -3.01
CA PHE A 194 -17.79 1.52 -2.22
C PHE A 194 -16.91 2.64 -2.78
N THR A 195 -16.41 3.48 -1.89
CA THR A 195 -15.40 4.52 -2.20
C THR A 195 -14.21 4.35 -1.28
N GLU A 196 -13.02 4.39 -1.86
CA GLU A 196 -11.75 4.28 -1.14
C GLU A 196 -11.55 5.48 -0.22
N GLU A 197 -11.12 5.21 1.00
CA GLU A 197 -10.89 6.27 1.98
C GLU A 197 -9.61 7.07 1.73
N HIS A 198 -8.67 6.51 0.98
CA HIS A 198 -7.34 7.08 0.73
C HIS A 198 -6.64 7.46 2.04
N THR A 199 -6.51 6.49 2.91
CA THR A 199 -5.69 6.56 4.13
C THR A 199 -5.01 5.21 4.32
N GLY A 200 -3.72 5.22 4.64
CA GLY A 200 -2.87 4.03 4.55
C GLY A 200 -3.47 2.76 5.16
N LEU A 201 -4.02 2.78 6.39
CA LEU A 201 -4.60 1.56 6.96
C LEU A 201 -5.95 1.17 6.34
N ALA A 202 -6.81 2.15 5.97
CA ALA A 202 -8.10 1.83 5.36
C ALA A 202 -7.89 1.14 4.00
N ASP A 203 -6.93 1.63 3.21
CA ASP A 203 -6.63 1.09 1.90
C ASP A 203 -5.97 -0.29 2.00
N VAL A 204 -5.13 -0.52 3.02
CA VAL A 204 -4.62 -1.87 3.35
C VAL A 204 -5.75 -2.87 3.57
N MET A 205 -6.89 -2.45 4.18
CA MET A 205 -8.00 -3.37 4.45
C MET A 205 -8.74 -3.80 3.19
N ILE A 206 -8.71 -3.03 2.12
CA ILE A 206 -9.23 -3.45 0.81
C ILE A 206 -8.19 -4.22 0.01
N GLU A 207 -6.93 -3.82 0.06
CA GLU A 207 -5.83 -4.49 -0.65
C GLU A 207 -5.61 -5.93 -0.17
N LYS A 208 -5.80 -6.21 1.13
CA LYS A 208 -5.73 -7.59 1.64
C LYS A 208 -6.82 -8.49 1.05
N GLU A 209 -8.01 -7.95 0.73
CA GLU A 209 -9.05 -8.72 0.06
C GLU A 209 -8.68 -9.01 -1.41
N ILE A 210 -8.01 -8.07 -2.08
CA ILE A 210 -7.45 -8.28 -3.42
C ILE A 210 -6.39 -9.40 -3.37
N LEU A 211 -5.47 -9.33 -2.41
CA LEU A 211 -4.44 -10.36 -2.20
C LEU A 211 -5.07 -11.75 -1.96
N LYS A 212 -6.03 -11.83 -1.05
CA LYS A 212 -6.80 -13.04 -0.75
C LYS A 212 -7.50 -13.58 -2.00
N TYR A 213 -8.15 -12.71 -2.78
CA TYR A 213 -8.83 -13.11 -4.01
C TYR A 213 -7.83 -13.67 -5.03
N CYS A 214 -6.67 -13.05 -5.21
CA CYS A 214 -5.62 -13.55 -6.08
C CYS A 214 -5.13 -14.94 -5.66
N PHE A 215 -4.90 -15.16 -4.36
CA PHE A 215 -4.49 -16.49 -3.87
C PHE A 215 -5.56 -17.57 -4.03
N LYS A 216 -6.83 -17.22 -3.94
CA LYS A 216 -7.95 -18.16 -4.16
C LYS A 216 -8.05 -18.65 -5.61
N GLN A 217 -7.37 -18.00 -6.56
CA GLN A 217 -7.36 -18.47 -7.94
C GLN A 217 -6.53 -19.74 -8.16
N HIS A 218 -5.71 -20.14 -7.17
CA HIS A 218 -4.84 -21.32 -7.23
C HIS A 218 -3.95 -21.39 -8.48
N LYS A 219 -3.63 -20.24 -9.08
CA LYS A 219 -2.75 -20.11 -10.25
C LYS A 219 -1.33 -19.72 -9.81
N LYS A 220 -0.34 -20.18 -10.55
CA LYS A 220 1.03 -19.67 -10.43
C LYS A 220 1.02 -18.22 -10.91
N MET A 221 1.57 -17.31 -10.10
CA MET A 221 1.64 -15.88 -10.40
C MET A 221 3.07 -15.37 -10.19
N ASN A 222 3.53 -14.54 -11.10
CA ASN A 222 4.73 -13.74 -10.88
C ASN A 222 4.33 -12.51 -10.04
N ARG A 223 4.63 -12.55 -8.74
CA ARG A 223 4.24 -11.54 -7.76
C ARG A 223 5.35 -10.60 -7.34
N GLU A 224 6.61 -11.01 -7.51
CA GLU A 224 7.77 -10.21 -7.09
C GLU A 224 7.87 -8.94 -7.92
N LEU A 225 8.13 -7.79 -7.27
CA LEU A 225 8.27 -6.50 -7.94
C LEU A 225 9.46 -6.52 -8.90
N TYR A 226 10.58 -7.05 -8.42
CA TYR A 226 11.79 -7.25 -9.22
C TYR A 226 12.01 -8.73 -9.43
N ALA A 227 12.15 -9.17 -10.67
CA ALA A 227 12.61 -10.53 -10.95
C ALA A 227 14.03 -10.68 -10.37
N LYS A 228 14.30 -11.79 -9.68
CA LYS A 228 15.68 -12.16 -9.41
C LYS A 228 16.35 -12.41 -10.75
N ALA A 229 17.43 -11.67 -11.00
CA ALA A 229 18.30 -11.95 -12.13
C ALA A 229 18.86 -13.37 -12.05
#